data_ce48f04b8ab8cbacf93ddfb9c2476020
#
_entry.id   ce48f04b8ab8cbacf93ddfb9c2476020
#
_cell.length_a   1.000
_cell.length_b   1.000
_cell.length_c   1.000
_cell.angle_alpha   90.00
_cell.angle_beta   90.00
_cell.angle_gamma   90.00
#
_symmetry.space_group_name_H-M   'P 1'
#
loop_
_entity.id
_entity.type
_entity.pdbx_description
1 polymer ?
#
loop_
_entity_poly.entity_id
_entity_poly.type
_entity_poly.pdbx_seq_one_letter_code
_entity_poly.pdbx_strand_id
1 'polypeptide(L)'
;VPHRRQRQMCIRDRCIGLSSIRFALDGRFEIAIIAIIFAALIDGLDGRIARLIKGTSKVGKELDSLTDVISFGVAPAFIMYFWKLNTLGRFGWLLCLVYVICVALRLARFNVNSNQEPSWKDNFFEGVPSPAGAILLLTPLIVSLSGFDYIQLNFNIIVPIFFVVTSL
;
A
#
# COMPACT_ATOMS: atom_id res chain seq x y z
N VAL A 1 -3.13 -7.06 28.74
CA VAL A 1 -3.97 -5.97 28.24
C VAL A 1 -3.43 -5.28 26.99
N PRO A 2 -2.09 -5.16 26.69
CA PRO A 2 -1.59 -4.53 25.46
C PRO A 2 -1.98 -5.29 24.19
N HIS A 3 -2.08 -6.61 24.20
CA HIS A 3 -2.45 -7.43 23.05
C HIS A 3 -3.86 -7.18 22.48
N ARG A 4 -4.82 -6.75 23.29
CA ARG A 4 -6.16 -6.41 22.79
C ARG A 4 -6.16 -5.12 21.99
N ARG A 5 -5.39 -4.10 22.40
CA ARG A 5 -5.31 -2.82 21.68
C ARG A 5 -4.64 -2.97 20.32
N GLN A 6 -3.54 -3.71 20.23
CA GLN A 6 -2.88 -3.98 18.93
C GLN A 6 -3.80 -4.70 17.95
N ARG A 7 -4.55 -5.72 18.39
CA ARG A 7 -5.53 -6.40 17.53
C ARG A 7 -6.64 -5.47 17.05
N GLN A 8 -7.11 -4.55 17.89
CA GLN A 8 -8.16 -3.60 17.50
C GLN A 8 -7.68 -2.56 16.51
N MET A 9 -6.42 -2.12 16.60
CA MET A 9 -5.80 -1.20 15.65
C MET A 9 -5.63 -1.85 14.28
N CYS A 10 -4.99 -3.01 14.19
CA CYS A 10 -4.86 -3.76 12.93
C CYS A 10 -6.23 -4.09 12.26
N ILE A 11 -7.31 -4.26 13.02
CA ILE A 11 -8.66 -4.49 12.46
C ILE A 11 -9.20 -3.20 11.82
N ARG A 12 -8.99 -2.04 12.46
CA ARG A 12 -9.44 -0.74 11.93
C ARG A 12 -8.77 -0.41 10.60
N ASP A 13 -7.47 -0.62 10.51
CA ASP A 13 -6.69 -0.31 9.30
C ASP A 13 -7.12 -1.18 8.12
N ARG A 14 -7.37 -2.47 8.37
CA ARG A 14 -7.96 -3.37 7.36
C ARG A 14 -9.32 -2.89 6.87
N CYS A 15 -10.18 -2.45 7.79
CA CYS A 15 -11.49 -1.93 7.43
C CYS A 15 -11.39 -0.67 6.58
N ILE A 16 -10.44 0.23 6.87
CA ILE A 16 -10.23 1.46 6.09
C ILE A 16 -9.66 1.13 4.71
N GLY A 17 -8.63 0.28 4.61
CA GLY A 17 -8.06 -0.17 3.35
C GLY A 17 -9.09 -0.87 2.45
N LEU A 18 -9.87 -1.79 3.00
CA LEU A 18 -10.95 -2.47 2.24
C LEU A 18 -12.09 -1.52 1.88
N SER A 19 -12.42 -0.56 2.74
CA SER A 19 -13.45 0.44 2.45
C SER A 19 -13.03 1.36 1.30
N SER A 20 -11.74 1.63 1.12
CA SER A 20 -11.23 2.42 -0.01
C SER A 20 -11.54 1.76 -1.36
N ILE A 21 -11.47 0.41 -1.43
CA ILE A 21 -11.86 -0.34 -2.63
C ILE A 21 -13.34 -0.15 -2.94
N ARG A 22 -14.20 -0.18 -1.92
CA ARG A 22 -15.63 0.05 -2.10
C ARG A 22 -15.92 1.46 -2.63
N PHE A 23 -15.25 2.48 -2.09
CA PHE A 23 -15.39 3.85 -2.60
C PHE A 23 -14.93 3.98 -4.04
N ALA A 24 -13.90 3.25 -4.44
CA ALA A 24 -13.44 3.22 -5.84
C ALA A 24 -14.46 2.53 -6.75
N LEU A 25 -15.14 1.46 -6.29
CA LEU A 25 -16.24 0.81 -7.01
C LEU A 25 -17.44 1.75 -7.21
N ASP A 26 -17.72 2.59 -6.20
CA ASP A 26 -18.77 3.61 -6.26
C ASP A 26 -18.36 4.84 -7.12
N GLY A 27 -17.18 4.83 -7.75
CA GLY A 27 -16.65 5.92 -8.58
C GLY A 27 -16.11 7.11 -7.80
N ARG A 28 -16.05 7.02 -6.46
CA ARG A 28 -15.60 8.10 -5.56
C ARG A 28 -14.09 8.00 -5.28
N PHE A 29 -13.28 8.22 -6.32
CA PHE A 29 -11.83 8.04 -6.23
C PHE A 29 -11.15 8.99 -5.25
N GLU A 30 -11.66 10.22 -5.08
CA GLU A 30 -11.12 11.19 -4.11
C GLU A 30 -11.15 10.63 -2.68
N ILE A 31 -12.29 10.06 -2.28
CA ILE A 31 -12.47 9.50 -0.94
C ILE A 31 -11.63 8.23 -0.79
N ALA A 32 -11.49 7.43 -1.85
CA ALA A 32 -10.66 6.24 -1.84
C ALA A 32 -9.18 6.58 -1.59
N ILE A 33 -8.65 7.64 -2.22
CA ILE A 33 -7.28 8.13 -2.00
C ILE A 33 -7.11 8.63 -0.56
N ILE A 34 -8.04 9.46 -0.08
CA ILE A 34 -7.99 9.98 1.29
C ILE A 34 -7.99 8.83 2.31
N ALA A 35 -8.80 7.80 2.09
CA ALA A 35 -8.85 6.63 2.95
C ALA A 35 -7.50 5.88 3.00
N ILE A 36 -6.80 5.72 1.86
CA ILE A 36 -5.47 5.09 1.82
C ILE A 36 -4.43 5.96 2.54
N ILE A 37 -4.43 7.28 2.32
CA ILE A 37 -3.51 8.18 3.01
C ILE A 37 -3.75 8.13 4.52
N PHE A 38 -5.00 8.09 4.93
CA PHE A 38 -5.37 7.99 6.35
C PHE A 38 -4.93 6.66 6.96
N ALA A 39 -5.11 5.54 6.23
CA ALA A 39 -4.60 4.23 6.63
C ALA A 39 -3.06 4.26 6.79
N ALA A 40 -2.33 4.89 5.85
CA ALA A 40 -0.88 5.03 5.92
C ALA A 40 -0.40 5.85 7.13
N LEU A 41 -1.14 6.90 7.50
CA LEU A 41 -0.84 7.71 8.70
C LEU A 41 -1.03 6.92 9.98
N ILE A 42 -2.13 6.17 10.09
CA ILE A 42 -2.42 5.33 11.27
C ILE A 42 -1.37 4.24 11.40
N ASP A 43 -1.08 3.52 10.32
CA ASP A 43 -0.05 2.48 10.29
C ASP A 43 1.33 3.01 10.73
N GLY A 44 1.73 4.17 10.22
CA GLY A 44 2.98 4.81 10.63
C GLY A 44 3.03 5.19 12.12
N LEU A 45 1.89 5.57 12.70
CA LEU A 45 1.77 5.88 14.14
C LEU A 45 1.83 4.60 14.97
N ASP A 46 1.10 3.57 14.56
CA ASP A 46 1.05 2.28 15.27
C ASP A 46 2.41 1.58 15.26
N GLY A 47 3.12 1.63 14.14
CA GLY A 47 4.47 1.11 14.03
C GLY A 47 5.48 1.84 14.94
N ARG A 48 5.32 3.15 15.16
CA ARG A 48 6.15 3.93 16.12
C ARG A 48 5.82 3.56 17.55
N ILE A 49 4.54 3.47 17.90
CA ILE A 49 4.08 3.11 19.24
C ILE A 49 4.52 1.68 19.60
N ALA A 50 4.41 0.74 18.68
CA ALA A 50 4.82 -0.65 18.87
C ALA A 50 6.32 -0.76 19.19
N ARG A 51 7.17 0.01 18.51
CA ARG A 51 8.62 0.09 18.78
C ARG A 51 8.93 0.67 20.14
N LEU A 52 8.19 1.68 20.60
CA LEU A 52 8.38 2.31 21.92
C LEU A 52 8.04 1.37 23.09
N ILE A 53 7.03 0.51 22.91
CA ILE A 53 6.53 -0.35 24.01
C ILE A 53 7.32 -1.67 24.11
N LYS A 54 8.26 -1.98 23.19
CA LYS A 54 9.07 -3.22 23.13
C LYS A 54 8.25 -4.51 23.29
N GLY A 55 6.98 -4.51 22.92
CA GLY A 55 6.01 -5.57 23.20
C GLY A 55 5.32 -6.14 21.96
N THR A 56 6.04 -6.37 20.86
CA THR A 56 5.45 -7.01 19.66
C THR A 56 5.48 -8.53 19.79
N SER A 57 4.31 -9.17 19.74
CA SER A 57 4.24 -10.62 19.59
C SER A 57 4.58 -11.01 18.14
N LYS A 58 5.18 -12.20 17.92
CA LYS A 58 5.46 -12.72 16.58
C LYS A 58 4.20 -12.70 15.69
N VAL A 59 3.06 -13.14 16.25
CA VAL A 59 1.76 -13.13 15.55
C VAL A 59 1.30 -11.70 15.21
N GLY A 60 1.55 -10.72 16.07
CA GLY A 60 1.23 -9.32 15.83
C GLY A 60 1.98 -8.76 14.62
N LYS A 61 3.27 -9.08 14.48
CA LYS A 61 4.11 -8.65 13.37
C LYS A 61 3.64 -9.26 12.03
N GLU A 62 3.30 -10.54 12.02
CA GLU A 62 2.76 -11.19 10.80
C GLU A 62 1.40 -10.63 10.40
N LEU A 63 0.52 -10.34 11.37
CA LEU A 63 -0.77 -9.72 11.10
C LEU A 63 -0.63 -8.30 10.55
N ASP A 64 0.34 -7.54 11.02
CA ASP A 64 0.68 -6.21 10.55
C ASP A 64 1.11 -6.25 9.08
N SER A 65 2.04 -7.16 8.75
CA SER A 65 2.50 -7.38 7.39
C SER A 65 1.37 -7.78 6.42
N LEU A 66 0.44 -8.63 6.86
CA LEU A 66 -0.73 -8.98 6.05
C LEU A 66 -1.66 -7.77 5.82
N THR A 67 -1.79 -6.91 6.84
CA THR A 67 -2.57 -5.67 6.72
C THR A 67 -1.95 -4.73 5.71
N ASP A 68 -0.62 -4.58 5.73
CA ASP A 68 0.14 -3.76 4.79
C ASP A 68 -0.05 -4.21 3.35
N VAL A 69 0.03 -5.51 3.09
CA VAL A 69 -0.21 -6.05 1.73
C VAL A 69 -1.62 -5.71 1.25
N ILE A 70 -2.62 -5.80 2.11
CA ILE A 70 -4.00 -5.51 1.74
C ILE A 70 -4.20 -4.02 1.52
N SER A 71 -3.76 -3.17 2.46
CA SER A 71 -4.02 -1.73 2.44
C SER A 71 -3.15 -0.98 1.42
N PHE A 72 -1.91 -1.41 1.21
CA PHE A 72 -0.93 -0.71 0.35
C PHE A 72 -0.54 -1.49 -0.91
N GLY A 73 -0.88 -2.77 -1.00
CA GLY A 73 -0.72 -3.58 -2.20
C GLY A 73 -2.04 -3.71 -2.96
N VAL A 74 -3.02 -4.35 -2.35
CA VAL A 74 -4.27 -4.70 -3.02
C VAL A 74 -5.14 -3.47 -3.27
N ALA A 75 -5.39 -2.64 -2.27
CA ALA A 75 -6.31 -1.52 -2.38
C ALA A 75 -5.90 -0.50 -3.46
N PRO A 76 -4.67 0.04 -3.52
CA PRO A 76 -4.27 0.97 -4.58
C PRO A 76 -4.26 0.33 -5.96
N ALA A 77 -3.90 -0.95 -6.08
CA ALA A 77 -3.96 -1.67 -7.35
C ALA A 77 -5.39 -1.74 -7.89
N PHE A 78 -6.38 -2.07 -7.04
CA PHE A 78 -7.78 -2.10 -7.43
C PHE A 78 -8.34 -0.72 -7.78
N ILE A 79 -7.98 0.34 -7.03
CA ILE A 79 -8.38 1.71 -7.34
C ILE A 79 -7.90 2.09 -8.73
N MET A 80 -6.63 1.84 -9.06
CA MET A 80 -6.07 2.12 -10.38
C MET A 80 -6.70 1.25 -11.47
N TYR A 81 -7.04 0.00 -11.16
CA TYR A 81 -7.74 -0.88 -12.09
C TYR A 81 -9.11 -0.32 -12.46
N PHE A 82 -9.92 0.08 -11.49
CA PHE A 82 -11.25 0.64 -11.76
C PHE A 82 -11.19 2.02 -12.41
N TRP A 83 -10.15 2.82 -12.12
CA TRP A 83 -10.01 4.14 -12.71
C TRP A 83 -9.65 4.09 -14.20
N LYS A 84 -8.63 3.35 -14.59
CA LYS A 84 -8.11 3.39 -15.96
C LYS A 84 -7.66 2.04 -16.52
N LEU A 85 -7.08 1.15 -15.73
CA LEU A 85 -6.50 -0.10 -16.21
C LEU A 85 -7.54 -1.09 -16.75
N ASN A 86 -8.81 -0.94 -16.37
CA ASN A 86 -9.90 -1.75 -16.92
C ASN A 86 -10.01 -1.61 -18.45
N THR A 87 -9.62 -0.45 -19.03
CA THR A 87 -9.60 -0.24 -20.49
C THR A 87 -8.58 -1.11 -21.21
N LEU A 88 -7.53 -1.56 -20.50
CA LEU A 88 -6.49 -2.49 -21.00
C LEU A 88 -6.92 -3.96 -20.90
N GLY A 89 -8.11 -4.25 -20.39
CA GLY A 89 -8.65 -5.60 -20.27
C GLY A 89 -7.74 -6.54 -19.48
N ARG A 90 -7.36 -7.68 -20.07
CA ARG A 90 -6.56 -8.72 -19.42
C ARG A 90 -5.17 -8.25 -18.99
N PHE A 91 -4.55 -7.36 -19.74
CA PHE A 91 -3.23 -6.80 -19.41
C PHE A 91 -3.27 -5.92 -18.18
N GLY A 92 -4.32 -5.12 -18.00
CA GLY A 92 -4.52 -4.30 -16.81
C GLY A 92 -4.62 -5.15 -15.53
N TRP A 93 -5.36 -6.26 -15.61
CA TRP A 93 -5.45 -7.21 -14.50
C TRP A 93 -4.11 -7.85 -14.14
N LEU A 94 -3.34 -8.27 -15.17
CA LEU A 94 -2.03 -8.86 -14.99
C LEU A 94 -1.05 -7.90 -14.30
N LEU A 95 -1.07 -6.62 -14.68
CA LEU A 95 -0.25 -5.60 -14.02
C LEU A 95 -0.60 -5.45 -12.53
N CYS A 96 -1.89 -5.43 -12.19
CA CYS A 96 -2.33 -5.39 -10.79
C CYS A 96 -1.81 -6.60 -10.00
N LEU A 97 -1.91 -7.81 -10.57
CA LEU A 97 -1.41 -9.03 -9.92
C LEU A 97 0.10 -8.97 -9.69
N VAL A 98 0.88 -8.57 -10.71
CA VAL A 98 2.34 -8.42 -10.59
C VAL A 98 2.70 -7.46 -9.47
N TYR A 99 2.06 -6.29 -9.42
CA TYR A 99 2.31 -5.31 -8.37
C TYR A 99 2.03 -5.88 -6.97
N VAL A 100 0.88 -6.51 -6.76
CA VAL A 100 0.51 -7.11 -5.46
C VAL A 100 1.52 -8.18 -5.03
N ILE A 101 1.94 -9.04 -5.98
CA ILE A 101 2.94 -10.09 -5.71
C ILE A 101 4.28 -9.45 -5.33
N CYS A 102 4.73 -8.41 -6.05
CA CYS A 102 5.98 -7.72 -5.73
C CYS A 102 5.96 -7.08 -4.35
N VAL A 103 4.86 -6.42 -3.97
CA VAL A 103 4.68 -5.84 -2.63
C VAL A 103 4.72 -6.94 -1.56
N ALA A 104 4.02 -8.06 -1.79
CA ALA A 104 4.00 -9.19 -0.85
C ALA A 104 5.39 -9.85 -0.68
N LEU A 105 6.10 -10.10 -1.78
CA LEU A 105 7.45 -10.67 -1.74
C LEU A 105 8.45 -9.76 -1.05
N ARG A 106 8.34 -8.46 -1.29
CA ARG A 106 9.17 -7.46 -0.65
C ARG A 106 8.97 -7.44 0.86
N LEU A 107 7.71 -7.46 1.30
CA LEU A 107 7.39 -7.48 2.72
C LEU A 107 7.83 -8.78 3.38
N ALA A 108 7.71 -9.91 2.69
CA ALA A 108 8.22 -11.20 3.16
C ALA A 108 9.75 -11.16 3.35
N ARG A 109 10.50 -10.59 2.39
CA ARG A 109 11.97 -10.41 2.53
C ARG A 109 12.32 -9.56 3.74
N PHE A 110 11.62 -8.46 3.95
CA PHE A 110 11.83 -7.58 5.11
C PHE A 110 11.61 -8.33 6.42
N ASN A 111 10.56 -9.15 6.52
CA ASN A 111 10.27 -9.95 7.72
C ASN A 111 11.33 -11.02 8.00
N VAL A 112 11.85 -11.66 6.96
CA VAL A 112 12.93 -12.66 7.11
C VAL A 112 14.22 -11.97 7.60
N ASN A 113 14.62 -10.87 6.99
CA ASN A 113 15.84 -10.16 7.37
C ASN A 113 15.77 -9.58 8.79
N SER A 114 14.60 -9.12 9.22
CA SER A 114 14.42 -8.56 10.59
C SER A 114 14.51 -9.60 11.72
N ASN A 115 14.56 -10.89 11.40
CA ASN A 115 14.74 -11.99 12.36
C ASN A 115 16.22 -12.44 12.47
N GLN A 116 17.13 -11.88 11.68
CA GLN A 116 18.56 -12.15 11.77
C GLN A 116 19.23 -11.23 12.80
N GLU A 117 20.43 -11.59 13.28
CA GLU A 117 21.17 -10.77 14.23
C GLU A 117 21.49 -9.37 13.66
N PRO A 118 21.44 -8.31 14.51
CA PRO A 118 21.63 -6.94 14.04
C PRO A 118 23.01 -6.80 13.37
N SER A 119 23.02 -6.56 12.06
CA SER A 119 24.18 -6.27 11.27
C SER A 119 24.28 -4.75 11.02
N TRP A 120 25.49 -4.22 10.82
CA TRP A 120 25.71 -2.81 10.46
C TRP A 120 24.89 -2.35 9.22
N LYS A 121 24.40 -3.29 8.40
CA LYS A 121 23.51 -3.05 7.26
C LYS A 121 22.08 -2.64 7.65
N ASP A 122 21.65 -2.94 8.88
CA ASP A 122 20.30 -2.63 9.36
C ASP A 122 20.06 -1.12 9.55
N ASN A 123 21.11 -0.31 9.50
CA ASN A 123 21.01 1.15 9.54
C ASN A 123 20.65 1.78 8.18
N PHE A 124 20.67 1.00 7.10
CA PHE A 124 20.28 1.46 5.77
C PHE A 124 18.92 0.88 5.39
N PHE A 125 17.98 1.76 5.07
CA PHE A 125 16.68 1.37 4.52
C PHE A 125 16.89 0.75 3.13
N GLU A 126 16.71 -0.56 3.00
CA GLU A 126 16.67 -1.22 1.69
C GLU A 126 15.27 -1.07 1.09
N GLY A 127 15.12 -0.08 0.21
CA GLY A 127 13.93 0.11 -0.63
C GLY A 127 12.87 1.09 -0.08
N VAL A 128 11.79 1.30 -0.85
CA VAL A 128 10.71 2.24 -0.55
C VAL A 128 9.71 1.62 0.45
N PRO A 129 9.33 2.22 1.59
CA PRO A 129 8.31 1.64 2.48
C PRO A 129 6.97 1.40 1.77
N SER A 130 6.23 0.35 2.15
CA SER A 130 4.98 -0.04 1.49
C SER A 130 3.95 1.09 1.34
N PRO A 131 3.72 1.96 2.35
CA PRO A 131 2.83 3.10 2.20
C PRO A 131 3.29 4.11 1.14
N ALA A 132 4.60 4.34 1.04
CA ALA A 132 5.15 5.26 0.03
C ALA A 132 5.00 4.68 -1.40
N GLY A 133 5.15 3.37 -1.57
CA GLY A 133 4.88 2.68 -2.83
C GLY A 133 3.42 2.83 -3.28
N ALA A 134 2.47 2.70 -2.36
CA ALA A 134 1.05 2.91 -2.63
C ALA A 134 0.74 4.35 -3.09
N ILE A 135 1.30 5.36 -2.40
CA ILE A 135 1.13 6.77 -2.77
C ILE A 135 1.74 7.04 -4.14
N LEU A 136 2.93 6.50 -4.39
CA LEU A 136 3.62 6.64 -5.67
C LEU A 136 2.79 6.03 -6.81
N LEU A 137 2.19 4.85 -6.60
CA LEU A 137 1.29 4.23 -7.57
C LEU A 137 0.04 5.08 -7.85
N LEU A 138 -0.51 5.75 -6.85
CA LEU A 138 -1.69 6.61 -6.97
C LEU A 138 -1.36 8.00 -7.53
N THR A 139 -0.09 8.36 -7.69
CA THR A 139 0.34 9.68 -8.19
C THR A 139 -0.36 10.09 -9.50
N PRO A 140 -0.48 9.25 -10.55
CA PRO A 140 -1.18 9.63 -11.78
C PRO A 140 -2.65 9.99 -11.55
N LEU A 141 -3.31 9.28 -10.65
CA LEU A 141 -4.70 9.55 -10.28
C LEU A 141 -4.82 10.86 -9.49
N ILE A 142 -3.92 11.12 -8.54
CA ILE A 142 -3.87 12.36 -7.75
C ILE A 142 -3.66 13.56 -8.66
N VAL A 143 -2.74 13.46 -9.62
CA VAL A 143 -2.47 14.52 -10.61
C VAL A 143 -3.70 14.77 -11.48
N SER A 144 -4.39 13.72 -11.92
CA SER A 144 -5.63 13.85 -12.70
C SER A 144 -6.74 14.56 -11.93
N LEU A 145 -6.88 14.29 -10.63
CA LEU A 145 -7.90 14.93 -9.77
C LEU A 145 -7.55 16.37 -9.39
N SER A 146 -6.28 16.75 -9.38
CA SER A 146 -5.84 18.11 -9.04
C SER A 146 -6.08 19.15 -10.13
N GLY A 147 -6.67 18.74 -11.29
CA GLY A 147 -7.02 19.67 -12.37
C GLY A 147 -5.83 20.22 -13.17
N PHE A 148 -4.65 19.59 -13.06
CA PHE A 148 -3.51 19.89 -13.92
C PHE A 148 -3.73 19.33 -15.33
N ASP A 149 -4.82 19.77 -16.00
CA ASP A 149 -5.16 19.40 -17.39
C ASP A 149 -4.14 19.91 -18.43
N TYR A 150 -3.12 20.64 -17.98
CA TYR A 150 -2.06 21.18 -18.86
C TYR A 150 -1.15 20.12 -19.45
N ILE A 151 -1.16 18.93 -18.92
CA ILE A 151 -0.43 17.82 -19.49
C ILE A 151 -1.47 16.85 -20.04
N GLN A 152 -1.69 16.88 -21.36
CA GLN A 152 -2.34 15.79 -22.09
C GLN A 152 -1.45 14.54 -22.02
N LEU A 153 -1.22 14.08 -20.80
CA LEU A 153 -0.51 12.85 -20.54
C LEU A 153 -1.40 11.70 -21.03
N ASN A 154 -0.90 10.94 -21.97
CA ASN A 154 -1.54 9.68 -22.35
C ASN A 154 -1.53 8.73 -21.16
N PHE A 155 -2.49 8.90 -20.23
CA PHE A 155 -2.63 8.09 -19.03
C PHE A 155 -2.66 6.59 -19.34
N ASN A 156 -3.08 6.21 -20.56
CA ASN A 156 -3.05 4.83 -21.01
C ASN A 156 -1.64 4.24 -21.11
N ILE A 157 -0.61 5.06 -21.28
CA ILE A 157 0.80 4.64 -21.38
C ILE A 157 1.50 4.85 -20.03
N ILE A 158 1.19 5.96 -19.35
CA ILE A 158 1.86 6.35 -18.12
C ILE A 158 1.50 5.43 -16.96
N VAL A 159 0.23 5.07 -16.82
CA VAL A 159 -0.22 4.19 -15.74
C VAL A 159 0.47 2.82 -15.75
N PRO A 160 0.56 2.08 -16.87
CA PRO A 160 1.32 0.84 -16.92
C PRO A 160 2.81 1.01 -16.58
N ILE A 161 3.44 2.10 -17.05
CA ILE A 161 4.85 2.39 -16.75
C ILE A 161 5.03 2.60 -15.24
N PHE A 162 4.15 3.36 -14.58
CA PHE A 162 4.18 3.54 -13.14
C PHE A 162 4.04 2.22 -12.38
N PHE A 163 3.18 1.31 -12.85
CA PHE A 163 3.05 -0.02 -12.26
C PHE A 163 4.36 -0.82 -12.35
N VAL A 164 5.02 -0.80 -13.50
CA VAL A 164 6.30 -1.49 -13.68
C VAL A 164 7.38 -0.87 -12.81
N VAL A 165 7.48 0.46 -12.79
CA VAL A 165 8.51 1.17 -11.98
C VAL A 165 8.29 0.96 -10.49
N THR A 166 7.06 0.93 -10.02
CA THR A 166 6.75 0.72 -8.59
C THR A 166 6.84 -0.74 -8.16
N SER A 167 6.82 -1.69 -9.11
CA SER A 167 6.99 -3.12 -8.85
C SER A 167 8.46 -3.57 -8.80
N LEU A 168 9.37 -2.81 -9.37
CA LEU A 168 10.83 -3.03 -9.33
C LEU A 168 11.43 -2.56 -8.00
#